data_e64d09ead0f11f8ee58bf772613c00a8
#
_entry.id   e64d09ead0f11f8ee58bf772613c00a8
#
_cell.length_a   1.000
_cell.length_b   1.000
_cell.length_c   1.000
_cell.angle_alpha   90.00
_cell.angle_beta   90.00
_cell.angle_gamma   90.00
#
_symmetry.space_group_name_H-M   'P 1'
#
loop_
_entity.id
_entity.type
_entity.pdbx_description
1 polymer ?
#
loop_
_entity_poly.entity_id
_entity_poly.type
_entity_poly.pdbx_seq_one_letter_code
_entity_poly.pdbx_strand_id
1 'polypeptide(L)'
;SSPKYAERYSDVDMEIYTGKLVTKFTYSIGETAIAENVDELSKLMSEEDIAEYIKYDTETPEKFSAYDKMINEDGTFANDRKGIKQVALLMKLKITNNGDEDFQFLSNGFRLYCFRYNEQDDATYYSTIESRQSYLNIHDDHEIFRHHLTIKPGETKEVVAMEVIPYEFVTSYTRTTANVGGQYIDTYKDITTDGLTIDSLYTCYSTTDKAFPVGSPIVKLDIDK
;
A
#
# COMPACT_ATOMS: atom_id res chain seq x y z
N SER A 1 -1.28 5.82 25.18
CA SER A 1 -2.69 5.63 24.75
C SER A 1 -2.73 4.59 23.66
N SER A 2 -3.65 3.65 23.79
CA SER A 2 -3.85 2.64 22.75
C SER A 2 -4.20 3.29 21.41
N PRO A 3 -3.72 2.76 20.27
CA PRO A 3 -4.07 3.30 18.96
C PRO A 3 -5.58 3.21 18.74
N LYS A 4 -6.13 4.19 18.01
CA LYS A 4 -7.53 4.13 17.56
C LYS A 4 -7.60 3.26 16.33
N TYR A 5 -8.55 2.34 16.30
CA TYR A 5 -8.81 1.48 15.16
C TYR A 5 -10.09 1.90 14.46
N ALA A 6 -10.08 1.84 13.14
CA ALA A 6 -11.24 2.01 12.27
C ALA A 6 -11.44 0.74 11.44
N GLU A 7 -12.70 0.42 11.18
CA GLU A 7 -13.07 -0.69 10.31
C GLU A 7 -13.05 -0.26 8.84
N ARG A 8 -12.90 -1.21 7.93
CA ARG A 8 -13.17 -0.95 6.50
C ARG A 8 -14.58 -0.40 6.32
N TYR A 9 -14.77 0.37 5.27
CA TYR A 9 -16.02 1.07 4.91
C TYR A 9 -16.45 2.19 5.87
N SER A 10 -15.76 2.38 6.99
CA SER A 10 -16.03 3.52 7.86
C SER A 10 -15.23 4.75 7.42
N ASP A 11 -15.83 5.92 7.63
CA ASP A 11 -15.19 7.18 7.31
C ASP A 11 -14.10 7.54 8.33
N VAL A 12 -12.96 7.95 7.82
CA VAL A 12 -11.84 8.48 8.60
C VAL A 12 -11.67 9.95 8.26
N ASP A 13 -11.93 10.82 9.23
CA ASP A 13 -11.75 12.26 9.08
C ASP A 13 -10.29 12.64 9.38
N MET A 14 -9.69 13.39 8.46
CA MET A 14 -8.30 13.82 8.55
C MET A 14 -8.19 15.35 8.51
N GLU A 15 -7.31 15.88 9.35
CA GLU A 15 -6.85 17.26 9.29
C GLU A 15 -5.33 17.27 9.21
N ILE A 16 -4.79 17.88 8.15
CA ILE A 16 -3.35 18.03 7.96
C ILE A 16 -2.99 19.50 8.06
N TYR A 17 -2.07 19.79 8.94
CA TYR A 17 -1.57 21.15 9.17
C TYR A 17 -0.23 21.33 8.48
N THR A 18 -0.16 22.26 7.54
CA THR A 18 1.07 22.67 6.86
C THR A 18 1.26 24.17 7.08
N GLY A 19 2.00 24.53 8.11
CA GLY A 19 2.10 25.91 8.55
C GLY A 19 0.74 26.46 9.03
N LYS A 20 0.22 27.48 8.33
CA LYS A 20 -1.13 28.04 8.60
C LYS A 20 -2.25 27.38 7.78
N LEU A 21 -1.89 26.53 6.85
CA LEU A 21 -2.84 25.85 5.96
C LEU A 21 -3.36 24.59 6.65
N VAL A 22 -4.68 24.44 6.65
CA VAL A 22 -5.36 23.25 7.15
C VAL A 22 -6.04 22.56 5.99
N THR A 23 -5.64 21.33 5.72
CA THR A 23 -6.31 20.48 4.73
C THR A 23 -7.24 19.51 5.47
N LYS A 24 -8.52 19.52 5.11
CA LYS A 24 -9.54 18.65 5.68
C LYS A 24 -10.07 17.72 4.62
N PHE A 25 -10.01 16.43 4.88
CA PHE A 25 -10.57 15.43 3.99
C PHE A 25 -11.06 14.21 4.78
N THR A 26 -11.95 13.46 4.15
CA THR A 26 -12.46 12.20 4.68
C THR A 26 -12.10 11.09 3.70
N TYR A 27 -11.63 9.96 4.18
CA TYR A 27 -11.46 8.78 3.34
C TYR A 27 -12.08 7.54 3.98
N SER A 28 -12.44 6.59 3.14
CA SER A 28 -12.81 5.24 3.55
C SER A 28 -12.12 4.23 2.66
N ILE A 29 -11.76 3.08 3.25
CA ILE A 29 -11.19 1.94 2.54
C ILE A 29 -12.28 0.89 2.42
N GLY A 30 -12.66 0.56 1.19
CA GLY A 30 -13.65 -0.46 0.89
C GLY A 30 -13.04 -1.81 0.60
N GLU A 31 -13.36 -2.37 -0.57
CA GLU A 31 -12.86 -3.66 -1.04
C GLU A 31 -11.32 -3.66 -1.12
N THR A 32 -10.73 -4.79 -0.74
CA THR A 32 -9.29 -5.04 -0.81
C THR A 32 -9.03 -6.36 -1.51
N ALA A 33 -7.88 -6.47 -2.17
CA ALA A 33 -7.47 -7.72 -2.81
C ALA A 33 -5.94 -7.81 -2.87
N ILE A 34 -5.43 -9.03 -2.99
CA ILE A 34 -4.04 -9.31 -3.32
C ILE A 34 -3.99 -9.86 -4.74
N ALA A 35 -3.11 -9.30 -5.55
CA ALA A 35 -2.80 -9.76 -6.88
C ALA A 35 -1.36 -10.28 -6.94
N GLU A 36 -1.18 -11.54 -7.30
CA GLU A 36 0.14 -12.16 -7.43
C GLU A 36 0.74 -11.95 -8.85
N ASN A 37 -0.12 -11.56 -9.78
CA ASN A 37 0.24 -11.25 -11.17
C ASN A 37 -0.72 -10.21 -11.76
N VAL A 38 -0.41 -9.76 -12.96
CA VAL A 38 -1.17 -8.72 -13.68
C VAL A 38 -2.63 -9.14 -13.94
N ASP A 39 -2.88 -10.40 -14.24
CA ASP A 39 -4.24 -10.88 -14.52
C ASP A 39 -5.14 -10.76 -13.29
N GLU A 40 -4.59 -10.96 -12.11
CA GLU A 40 -5.33 -10.84 -10.84
C GLU A 40 -5.65 -9.40 -10.45
N LEU A 41 -5.07 -8.39 -11.09
CA LEU A 41 -5.47 -6.99 -10.91
C LEU A 41 -6.95 -6.77 -11.25
N SER A 42 -7.52 -7.63 -12.08
CA SER A 42 -8.95 -7.64 -12.43
C SER A 42 -9.90 -7.85 -11.24
N LYS A 43 -9.38 -8.26 -10.09
CA LYS A 43 -10.15 -8.34 -8.85
C LYS A 43 -10.76 -6.99 -8.45
N LEU A 44 -10.05 -5.88 -8.68
CA LEU A 44 -10.54 -4.52 -8.38
C LEU A 44 -10.34 -3.49 -9.51
N MET A 45 -9.57 -3.80 -10.54
CA MET A 45 -9.30 -2.88 -11.65
C MET A 45 -9.99 -3.35 -12.93
N SER A 46 -10.44 -2.40 -13.75
CA SER A 46 -10.97 -2.68 -15.08
C SER A 46 -9.86 -3.10 -16.04
N GLU A 47 -10.23 -3.74 -17.17
CA GLU A 47 -9.27 -4.07 -18.23
C GLU A 47 -8.55 -2.82 -18.76
N GLU A 48 -9.26 -1.71 -18.88
CA GLU A 48 -8.71 -0.43 -19.32
C GLU A 48 -7.66 0.11 -18.32
N ASP A 49 -7.97 0.07 -17.02
CA ASP A 49 -7.03 0.50 -15.97
C ASP A 49 -5.78 -0.39 -15.93
N ILE A 50 -5.94 -1.69 -16.13
CA ILE A 50 -4.83 -2.64 -16.18
C ILE A 50 -3.93 -2.35 -17.39
N ALA A 51 -4.52 -2.09 -18.55
CA ALA A 51 -3.78 -1.74 -19.77
C ALA A 51 -2.98 -0.44 -19.59
N GLU A 52 -3.57 0.57 -18.96
CA GLU A 52 -2.89 1.83 -18.60
C GLU A 52 -1.72 1.60 -17.64
N TYR A 53 -1.91 0.76 -16.63
CA TYR A 53 -0.84 0.41 -15.70
C TYR A 53 0.33 -0.31 -16.39
N ILE A 54 0.05 -1.28 -17.25
CA ILE A 54 1.07 -2.01 -18.02
C ILE A 54 1.85 -1.05 -18.91
N LYS A 55 1.17 -0.14 -19.58
CA LYS A 55 1.80 0.90 -20.39
C LYS A 55 2.71 1.78 -19.55
N TYR A 56 2.25 2.25 -18.41
CA TYR A 56 3.03 3.04 -17.46
C TYR A 56 4.31 2.30 -17.02
N ASP A 57 4.19 1.05 -16.63
CA ASP A 57 5.32 0.22 -16.18
C ASP A 57 6.34 -0.05 -17.31
N THR A 58 5.89 -0.08 -18.55
CA THR A 58 6.74 -0.30 -19.73
C THR A 58 7.47 0.99 -20.15
N GLU A 59 6.78 2.12 -20.19
CA GLU A 59 7.30 3.37 -20.71
C GLU A 59 8.12 4.18 -19.68
N THR A 60 7.83 4.04 -18.39
CA THR A 60 8.44 4.87 -17.35
C THR A 60 9.93 4.59 -17.18
N PRO A 61 10.44 3.35 -17.21
CA PRO A 61 11.87 3.08 -17.15
C PRO A 61 12.67 3.67 -18.31
N GLU A 62 12.05 3.81 -19.47
CA GLU A 62 12.69 4.44 -20.66
C GLU A 62 12.91 5.95 -20.45
N LYS A 63 12.04 6.59 -19.70
CA LYS A 63 12.09 8.04 -19.44
C LYS A 63 12.86 8.37 -18.15
N PHE A 64 12.84 7.51 -17.17
CA PHE A 64 13.43 7.73 -15.85
C PHE A 64 14.24 6.53 -15.40
N SER A 65 15.56 6.66 -15.38
CA SER A 65 16.49 5.61 -15.02
C SER A 65 16.38 5.13 -13.55
N ALA A 66 15.76 5.93 -12.70
CA ALA A 66 15.51 5.57 -11.30
C ALA A 66 14.28 4.68 -11.10
N TYR A 67 13.45 4.51 -12.13
CA TYR A 67 12.27 3.68 -12.07
C TYR A 67 12.62 2.23 -12.40
N ASP A 68 12.30 1.32 -11.50
CA ASP A 68 12.43 -0.11 -11.73
C ASP A 68 11.13 -0.67 -12.32
N LYS A 69 11.24 -1.44 -13.39
CA LYS A 69 10.09 -2.14 -13.97
C LYS A 69 9.55 -3.18 -12.97
N MET A 70 8.24 -3.12 -12.70
CA MET A 70 7.61 -3.98 -11.70
C MET A 70 7.05 -5.29 -12.27
N ILE A 71 6.74 -5.35 -13.56
CA ILE A 71 6.09 -6.51 -14.18
C ILE A 71 7.13 -7.32 -14.95
N ASN A 72 7.24 -8.62 -14.63
CA ASN A 72 8.05 -9.58 -15.36
C ASN A 72 7.35 -10.01 -16.68
N GLU A 73 8.10 -10.65 -17.60
CA GLU A 73 7.54 -11.15 -18.86
C GLU A 73 6.42 -12.17 -18.66
N ASP A 74 6.43 -12.94 -17.57
CA ASP A 74 5.41 -13.90 -17.20
C ASP A 74 4.18 -13.29 -16.52
N GLY A 75 4.17 -11.98 -16.33
CA GLY A 75 3.09 -11.23 -15.69
C GLY A 75 3.16 -11.18 -14.17
N THR A 76 4.12 -11.83 -13.54
CA THR A 76 4.35 -11.71 -12.09
C THR A 76 5.05 -10.40 -11.75
N PHE A 77 4.97 -9.97 -10.48
CA PHE A 77 5.70 -8.80 -10.02
C PHE A 77 7.17 -9.15 -9.77
N ALA A 78 8.06 -8.21 -10.10
CA ALA A 78 9.49 -8.37 -9.90
C ALA A 78 9.82 -8.56 -8.40
N ASN A 79 10.86 -9.34 -8.12
CA ASN A 79 11.38 -9.46 -6.78
C ASN A 79 11.93 -8.11 -6.29
N ASP A 80 11.94 -7.93 -4.99
CA ASP A 80 12.62 -6.79 -4.39
C ASP A 80 14.16 -6.91 -4.51
N ARG A 81 14.89 -5.90 -4.03
CA ARG A 81 16.37 -5.89 -4.08
C ARG A 81 17.04 -7.01 -3.28
N LYS A 82 16.29 -7.63 -2.37
CA LYS A 82 16.76 -8.77 -1.58
C LYS A 82 16.41 -10.12 -2.22
N GLY A 83 15.76 -10.11 -3.39
CA GLY A 83 15.29 -11.29 -4.08
C GLY A 83 13.96 -11.84 -3.52
N ILE A 84 13.24 -11.07 -2.71
CA ILE A 84 11.96 -11.47 -2.14
C ILE A 84 10.85 -11.19 -3.16
N LYS A 85 9.98 -12.18 -3.38
CA LYS A 85 8.80 -12.06 -4.21
C LYS A 85 7.91 -10.90 -3.73
N GLN A 86 7.37 -10.15 -4.67
CA GLN A 86 6.42 -9.07 -4.40
C GLN A 86 5.04 -9.38 -4.97
N VAL A 87 4.04 -8.75 -4.40
CA VAL A 87 2.64 -8.81 -4.84
C VAL A 87 2.04 -7.42 -4.83
N ALA A 88 0.92 -7.22 -5.50
CA ALA A 88 0.15 -5.99 -5.42
C ALA A 88 -0.95 -6.12 -4.36
N LEU A 89 -0.97 -5.17 -3.43
CA LEU A 89 -2.12 -4.90 -2.56
C LEU A 89 -3.01 -3.88 -3.26
N LEU A 90 -4.27 -4.22 -3.45
CA LEU A 90 -5.28 -3.35 -4.03
C LEU A 90 -6.26 -2.89 -2.96
N MET A 91 -6.57 -1.60 -2.96
CA MET A 91 -7.52 -0.99 -2.02
C MET A 91 -8.45 -0.05 -2.78
N LYS A 92 -9.74 -0.25 -2.66
CA LYS A 92 -10.74 0.69 -3.18
C LYS A 92 -10.92 1.83 -2.19
N LEU A 93 -10.68 3.06 -2.62
CA LEU A 93 -10.70 4.24 -1.78
C LEU A 93 -11.83 5.18 -2.23
N LYS A 94 -12.49 5.77 -1.25
CA LYS A 94 -13.39 6.91 -1.44
C LYS A 94 -12.83 8.08 -0.65
N ILE A 95 -12.59 9.21 -1.33
CA ILE A 95 -11.93 10.38 -0.74
C ILE A 95 -12.75 11.62 -1.03
N THR A 96 -13.07 12.39 0.02
CA THR A 96 -13.82 13.64 -0.08
C THR A 96 -12.98 14.79 0.45
N ASN A 97 -12.83 15.84 -0.33
CA ASN A 97 -12.22 17.09 0.13
C ASN A 97 -13.25 17.93 0.89
N ASN A 98 -13.04 18.08 2.19
CA ASN A 98 -13.90 18.88 3.09
C ASN A 98 -13.35 20.30 3.33
N GLY A 99 -12.27 20.66 2.67
CA GLY A 99 -11.63 21.98 2.76
C GLY A 99 -12.13 22.95 1.70
N ASP A 100 -11.57 24.15 1.71
CA ASP A 100 -11.90 25.25 0.81
C ASP A 100 -10.94 25.38 -0.39
N GLU A 101 -9.84 24.64 -0.37
CA GLU A 101 -8.81 24.65 -1.40
C GLU A 101 -8.67 23.25 -2.04
N ASP A 102 -8.08 23.19 -3.24
CA ASP A 102 -7.74 21.94 -3.88
C ASP A 102 -6.83 21.11 -2.96
N PHE A 103 -7.12 19.83 -2.85
CA PHE A 103 -6.34 18.89 -2.07
C PHE A 103 -5.63 17.91 -3.02
N GLN A 104 -4.30 17.81 -2.90
CA GLN A 104 -3.53 16.79 -3.59
C GLN A 104 -3.41 15.55 -2.71
N PHE A 105 -4.19 14.54 -3.07
CA PHE A 105 -4.10 13.23 -2.43
C PHE A 105 -2.89 12.48 -3.00
N LEU A 106 -2.07 11.90 -2.11
CA LEU A 106 -0.90 11.10 -2.46
C LEU A 106 -1.10 9.67 -1.98
N SER A 107 -1.16 8.70 -2.87
CA SER A 107 -1.33 7.30 -2.45
C SER A 107 -0.16 6.77 -1.61
N ASN A 108 1.06 7.29 -1.82
CA ASN A 108 2.22 6.98 -0.99
C ASN A 108 2.14 7.59 0.43
N GLY A 109 1.12 8.38 0.73
CA GLY A 109 0.79 8.83 2.08
C GLY A 109 0.23 7.72 2.97
N PHE A 110 -0.26 6.62 2.40
CA PHE A 110 -0.65 5.45 3.17
C PHE A 110 0.57 4.71 3.68
N ARG A 111 0.66 4.61 5.01
CA ARG A 111 1.67 3.80 5.69
C ARG A 111 1.07 2.43 5.97
N LEU A 112 1.77 1.40 5.56
CA LEU A 112 1.37 0.01 5.80
C LEU A 112 2.12 -0.54 7.01
N TYR A 113 1.41 -1.23 7.88
CA TYR A 113 1.95 -1.83 9.10
C TYR A 113 1.55 -3.29 9.19
N CYS A 114 2.46 -4.11 9.70
CA CYS A 114 2.21 -5.50 10.06
C CYS A 114 2.42 -5.64 11.56
N PHE A 115 1.42 -6.18 12.27
CA PHE A 115 1.51 -6.50 13.69
C PHE A 115 1.73 -7.99 13.84
N ARG A 116 2.73 -8.36 14.64
CA ARG A 116 3.07 -9.75 14.92
C ARG A 116 3.19 -9.97 16.42
N TYR A 117 2.52 -10.99 16.90
CA TYR A 117 2.66 -11.42 18.27
C TYR A 117 3.85 -12.39 18.38
N ASN A 118 4.70 -12.17 19.37
CA ASN A 118 5.81 -13.04 19.72
C ASN A 118 5.48 -13.74 21.05
N GLU A 119 5.28 -15.07 21.02
CA GLU A 119 4.94 -15.85 22.20
C GLU A 119 6.06 -15.88 23.24
N GLN A 120 7.33 -15.80 22.82
CA GLN A 120 8.48 -15.84 23.72
C GLN A 120 8.54 -14.61 24.62
N ASP A 121 8.20 -13.45 24.06
CA ASP A 121 8.27 -12.16 24.75
C ASP A 121 6.91 -11.74 25.30
N ASP A 122 5.84 -12.49 25.01
CA ASP A 122 4.45 -12.11 25.28
C ASP A 122 4.14 -10.67 24.84
N ALA A 123 4.62 -10.32 23.66
CA ALA A 123 4.53 -8.95 23.16
C ALA A 123 4.13 -8.91 21.69
N THR A 124 3.41 -7.86 21.33
CA THR A 124 3.08 -7.55 19.93
C THR A 124 4.03 -6.50 19.40
N TYR A 125 4.70 -6.83 18.33
CA TYR A 125 5.60 -5.93 17.60
C TYR A 125 4.93 -5.47 16.32
N TYR A 126 5.22 -4.24 15.89
CA TYR A 126 4.82 -3.75 14.59
C TYR A 126 6.04 -3.49 13.71
N SER A 127 5.86 -3.68 12.41
CA SER A 127 6.84 -3.35 11.39
C SER A 127 6.18 -2.49 10.32
N THR A 128 6.87 -1.46 9.87
CA THR A 128 6.46 -0.71 8.68
C THR A 128 6.78 -1.53 7.43
N ILE A 129 5.82 -1.63 6.53
CA ILE A 129 5.99 -2.28 5.24
C ILE A 129 6.34 -1.21 4.21
N GLU A 130 7.49 -1.34 3.57
CA GLU A 130 7.90 -0.46 2.49
C GLU A 130 7.21 -0.89 1.19
N SER A 131 6.46 0.04 0.59
CA SER A 131 5.88 -0.16 -0.74
C SER A 131 6.91 0.21 -1.80
N ARG A 132 7.17 -0.72 -2.72
CA ARG A 132 8.10 -0.51 -3.83
C ARG A 132 7.53 0.42 -4.89
N GLN A 133 6.23 0.41 -5.06
CA GLN A 133 5.48 1.24 -5.99
C GLN A 133 4.10 1.53 -5.45
N SER A 134 3.68 2.79 -5.54
CA SER A 134 2.31 3.24 -5.28
C SER A 134 1.72 3.73 -6.59
N TYR A 135 0.53 3.27 -6.95
CA TYR A 135 -0.15 3.62 -8.18
C TYR A 135 -1.65 3.80 -7.95
N LEU A 136 -2.24 4.81 -8.59
CA LEU A 136 -3.68 5.04 -8.62
C LEU A 136 -4.22 4.78 -10.03
N ASN A 137 -5.36 4.12 -10.14
CA ASN A 137 -6.02 3.94 -11.44
C ASN A 137 -6.55 5.26 -12.04
N ILE A 138 -6.81 6.26 -11.19
CA ILE A 138 -7.16 7.63 -11.57
C ILE A 138 -6.13 8.55 -10.92
N HIS A 139 -5.48 9.38 -11.70
CA HIS A 139 -4.38 10.25 -11.28
C HIS A 139 -4.32 11.51 -12.13
N ASP A 140 -3.53 12.49 -11.69
CA ASP A 140 -3.27 13.71 -12.44
C ASP A 140 -2.33 13.41 -13.63
N ASP A 141 -2.72 13.83 -14.84
CA ASP A 141 -2.02 13.46 -16.08
C ASP A 141 -0.61 14.06 -16.20
N HIS A 142 -0.37 15.19 -15.53
CA HIS A 142 0.91 15.91 -15.59
C HIS A 142 1.98 15.33 -14.67
N GLU A 143 1.62 14.38 -13.81
CA GLU A 143 2.56 13.77 -12.87
C GLU A 143 3.26 12.55 -13.48
N ILE A 144 4.58 12.50 -13.28
CA ILE A 144 5.42 11.39 -13.74
C ILE A 144 5.05 10.10 -13.03
N PHE A 145 4.93 10.20 -11.71
CA PHE A 145 4.52 9.09 -10.86
C PHE A 145 3.00 9.11 -10.70
N ARG A 146 2.35 8.04 -11.08
CA ARG A 146 0.90 7.91 -11.15
C ARG A 146 0.27 7.62 -9.79
N HIS A 147 0.62 8.42 -8.77
CA HIS A 147 0.12 8.31 -7.41
C HIS A 147 -0.44 9.62 -6.84
N HIS A 148 -0.57 10.65 -7.68
CA HIS A 148 -1.11 11.95 -7.33
C HIS A 148 -2.52 12.12 -7.89
N LEU A 149 -3.43 12.64 -7.09
CA LEU A 149 -4.80 12.97 -7.51
C LEU A 149 -5.26 14.25 -6.85
N THR A 150 -5.59 15.25 -7.66
CA THR A 150 -6.19 16.51 -7.18
C THR A 150 -7.69 16.34 -6.99
N ILE A 151 -8.17 16.72 -5.82
CA ILE A 151 -9.58 16.67 -5.43
C ILE A 151 -10.02 18.08 -5.06
N LYS A 152 -11.00 18.60 -5.79
CA LYS A 152 -11.53 19.96 -5.58
C LYS A 152 -12.38 20.05 -4.31
N PRO A 153 -12.55 21.26 -3.73
CA PRO A 153 -13.42 21.46 -2.59
C PRO A 153 -14.83 20.85 -2.81
N GLY A 154 -15.27 20.05 -1.85
CA GLY A 154 -16.57 19.36 -1.90
C GLY A 154 -16.65 18.15 -2.83
N GLU A 155 -15.61 17.87 -3.60
CA GLU A 155 -15.58 16.73 -4.53
C GLU A 155 -15.27 15.43 -3.79
N THR A 156 -15.89 14.34 -4.26
CA THR A 156 -15.60 12.97 -3.84
C THR A 156 -15.07 12.19 -5.04
N LYS A 157 -13.94 11.52 -4.85
CA LYS A 157 -13.34 10.60 -5.82
C LYS A 157 -13.36 9.18 -5.29
N GLU A 158 -13.67 8.23 -6.18
CA GLU A 158 -13.51 6.81 -5.94
C GLU A 158 -12.39 6.28 -6.81
N VAL A 159 -11.38 5.66 -6.21
CA VAL A 159 -10.18 5.19 -6.89
C VAL A 159 -9.74 3.84 -6.35
N VAL A 160 -8.91 3.15 -7.14
CA VAL A 160 -8.19 1.96 -6.68
C VAL A 160 -6.73 2.36 -6.48
N ALA A 161 -6.24 2.20 -5.26
CA ALA A 161 -4.84 2.32 -4.94
C ALA A 161 -4.17 0.94 -5.02
N MET A 162 -3.02 0.89 -5.66
CA MET A 162 -2.19 -0.29 -5.74
C MET A 162 -0.85 -0.02 -5.07
N GLU A 163 -0.45 -0.94 -4.18
CA GLU A 163 0.85 -0.92 -3.50
C GLU A 163 1.58 -2.23 -3.79
N VAL A 164 2.78 -2.15 -4.37
CA VAL A 164 3.62 -3.33 -4.58
C VAL A 164 4.44 -3.58 -3.32
N ILE A 165 4.20 -4.70 -2.65
CA ILE A 165 4.75 -5.01 -1.34
C ILE A 165 5.38 -6.41 -1.32
N PRO A 166 6.33 -6.67 -0.38
CA PRO A 166 6.88 -8.00 -0.22
C PRO A 166 5.82 -9.04 0.15
N TYR A 167 5.88 -10.18 -0.52
CA TYR A 167 4.98 -11.31 -0.34
C TYR A 167 4.94 -11.83 1.11
N GLU A 168 6.05 -11.69 1.83
CA GLU A 168 6.19 -12.14 3.22
C GLU A 168 5.17 -11.52 4.19
N PHE A 169 4.61 -10.35 3.86
CA PHE A 169 3.64 -9.68 4.72
C PHE A 169 2.19 -10.15 4.51
N VAL A 170 1.96 -10.91 3.45
CA VAL A 170 0.62 -11.40 3.08
C VAL A 170 0.55 -12.92 3.01
N THR A 171 1.58 -13.62 3.48
CA THR A 171 1.67 -15.09 3.46
C THR A 171 2.16 -15.65 4.77
N SER A 172 1.84 -16.93 5.03
CA SER A 172 2.51 -17.72 6.04
C SER A 172 3.77 -18.36 5.47
N TYR A 173 4.86 -18.25 6.16
CA TYR A 173 6.12 -18.89 5.79
C TYR A 173 7.00 -19.11 7.01
N THR A 174 7.96 -20.03 6.89
CA THR A 174 9.02 -20.22 7.87
C THR A 174 10.27 -19.50 7.37
N ARG A 175 10.75 -18.53 8.15
CA ARG A 175 12.02 -17.84 7.89
C ARG A 175 13.13 -18.43 8.77
N THR A 176 14.25 -18.77 8.13
CA THR A 176 15.48 -19.13 8.82
C THR A 176 16.56 -18.11 8.45
N THR A 177 17.16 -17.50 9.46
CA THR A 177 18.28 -16.58 9.29
C THR A 177 19.58 -17.29 9.66
N ALA A 178 20.54 -17.34 8.75
CA ALA A 178 21.88 -17.89 8.99
C ALA A 178 22.94 -16.80 8.80
N ASN A 179 23.96 -16.81 9.66
CA ASN A 179 25.14 -15.97 9.47
C ASN A 179 26.19 -16.77 8.67
N VAL A 180 26.44 -16.33 7.45
CA VAL A 180 27.43 -16.96 6.56
C VAL A 180 28.48 -15.92 6.20
N GLY A 181 29.67 -16.07 6.73
CA GLY A 181 30.79 -15.15 6.44
C GLY A 181 30.56 -13.70 6.89
N GLY A 182 29.80 -13.49 7.97
CA GLY A 182 29.46 -12.16 8.50
C GLY A 182 28.23 -11.52 7.86
N GLN A 183 27.59 -12.21 6.92
CA GLN A 183 26.36 -11.77 6.30
C GLN A 183 25.16 -12.59 6.82
N TYR A 184 24.06 -11.93 7.12
CA TYR A 184 22.80 -12.58 7.48
C TYR A 184 22.04 -12.92 6.20
N ILE A 185 21.79 -14.22 6.00
CA ILE A 185 21.05 -14.73 4.85
C ILE A 185 19.73 -15.29 5.35
N ASP A 186 18.61 -14.75 4.85
CA ASP A 186 17.29 -15.22 5.14
C ASP A 186 16.86 -16.27 4.10
N THR A 187 16.41 -17.42 4.58
CA THR A 187 15.82 -18.49 3.76
C THR A 187 14.36 -18.66 4.15
N TYR A 188 13.48 -18.67 3.16
CA TYR A 188 12.03 -18.83 3.33
C TYR A 188 11.61 -20.23 2.87
N LYS A 189 10.84 -20.92 3.70
CA LYS A 189 10.29 -22.25 3.41
C LYS A 189 8.79 -22.27 3.65
N ASP A 190 8.13 -23.23 3.02
CA ASP A 190 6.70 -23.49 3.19
C ASP A 190 5.85 -22.23 2.98
N ILE A 191 6.19 -21.48 1.92
CA ILE A 191 5.44 -20.28 1.57
C ILE A 191 4.08 -20.72 1.05
N THR A 192 3.03 -20.42 1.80
CA THR A 192 1.66 -20.71 1.42
C THR A 192 0.81 -19.46 1.44
N THR A 193 -0.14 -19.36 0.49
CA THR A 193 -1.18 -18.33 0.49
C THR A 193 -2.41 -18.74 1.28
N ASP A 194 -2.51 -20.01 1.63
CA ASP A 194 -3.69 -20.58 2.31
C ASP A 194 -3.84 -20.09 3.76
N GLY A 195 -2.77 -19.58 4.33
CA GLY A 195 -2.73 -19.04 5.68
C GLY A 195 -2.56 -17.52 5.72
N LEU A 196 -3.08 -16.78 4.74
CA LEU A 196 -3.07 -15.30 4.77
C LEU A 196 -3.63 -14.79 6.09
N THR A 197 -2.75 -14.51 7.03
CA THR A 197 -3.08 -13.84 8.29
C THR A 197 -3.19 -12.35 8.04
N ILE A 198 -4.16 -12.00 7.23
CA ILE A 198 -4.50 -10.63 6.88
C ILE A 198 -4.96 -9.84 8.10
N ASP A 199 -5.31 -10.54 9.15
CA ASP A 199 -5.63 -9.97 10.46
C ASP A 199 -4.52 -9.10 11.06
N SER A 200 -3.32 -9.16 10.51
CA SER A 200 -2.16 -8.39 10.98
C SER A 200 -1.79 -7.20 10.08
N LEU A 201 -2.48 -6.96 8.98
CA LEU A 201 -2.17 -5.87 8.06
C LEU A 201 -3.05 -4.66 8.31
N TYR A 202 -2.42 -3.50 8.51
CA TYR A 202 -3.08 -2.24 8.84
C TYR A 202 -2.51 -1.10 7.99
N THR A 203 -3.31 -0.08 7.77
CA THR A 203 -2.86 1.15 7.13
C THR A 203 -3.40 2.39 7.83
N CYS A 204 -2.70 3.49 7.65
CA CYS A 204 -3.19 4.83 7.98
C CYS A 204 -2.59 5.84 7.01
N TYR A 205 -3.30 6.93 6.77
CA TYR A 205 -2.80 8.04 5.97
C TYR A 205 -1.96 8.98 6.84
N SER A 206 -0.73 9.26 6.43
CA SER A 206 0.15 10.19 7.10
C SER A 206 1.10 10.85 6.12
N THR A 207 1.26 12.15 6.24
CA THR A 207 2.25 12.93 5.49
C THR A 207 3.55 13.15 6.26
N THR A 208 3.65 12.61 7.48
CA THR A 208 4.84 12.75 8.33
C THR A 208 5.67 11.47 8.32
N ASP A 209 7.00 11.61 8.44
CA ASP A 209 7.93 10.48 8.53
C ASP A 209 7.87 9.73 9.88
N LYS A 210 6.92 10.07 10.73
CA LYS A 210 6.73 9.36 12.00
C LYS A 210 6.23 7.94 11.72
N ALA A 211 6.93 6.97 12.28
CA ALA A 211 6.61 5.55 12.11
C ALA A 211 5.19 5.18 12.55
N PHE A 212 4.60 5.98 13.44
CA PHE A 212 3.25 5.80 13.94
C PHE A 212 2.57 7.15 14.16
N PRO A 213 1.57 7.53 13.35
CA PRO A 213 0.89 8.81 13.50
C PRO A 213 0.08 8.84 14.79
N VAL A 214 0.50 9.70 15.72
CA VAL A 214 -0.23 9.90 16.96
C VAL A 214 -1.56 10.59 16.65
N GLY A 215 -2.67 9.95 17.01
CA GLY A 215 -4.01 10.50 16.89
C GLY A 215 -4.77 10.17 15.61
N SER A 216 -4.13 9.63 14.58
CA SER A 216 -4.82 9.15 13.39
C SER A 216 -5.34 7.72 13.59
N PRO A 217 -6.57 7.40 13.18
CA PRO A 217 -7.08 6.04 13.20
C PRO A 217 -6.28 5.13 12.28
N ILE A 218 -6.08 3.89 12.73
CA ILE A 218 -5.46 2.83 11.95
C ILE A 218 -6.57 1.95 11.40
N VAL A 219 -6.60 1.77 10.09
CA VAL A 219 -7.59 0.94 9.42
C VAL A 219 -7.05 -0.49 9.30
N LYS A 220 -7.80 -1.45 9.82
CA LYS A 220 -7.52 -2.87 9.62
C LYS A 220 -7.91 -3.26 8.20
N LEU A 221 -6.95 -3.82 7.47
CA LEU A 221 -7.16 -4.31 6.12
C LEU A 221 -7.55 -5.79 6.15
N ASP A 222 -8.85 -6.06 6.25
CA ASP A 222 -9.38 -7.41 6.07
C ASP A 222 -9.45 -7.67 4.57
N ILE A 223 -8.48 -8.40 4.02
CA ILE A 223 -8.41 -8.61 2.57
C ILE A 223 -9.47 -9.62 2.15
N ASP A 224 -10.26 -9.25 1.15
CA ASP A 224 -11.28 -10.11 0.59
C ASP A 224 -10.62 -11.28 -0.16
N LYS A 225 -11.07 -12.52 0.11
CA LYS A 225 -10.55 -13.74 -0.51
C LYS A 225 -11.24 -14.02 -1.84
#